data_e7813f23951b0d867149d481edd05e52
#
_entry.id   e7813f23951b0d867149d481edd05e52
#
_cell.length_a   1.000
_cell.length_b   1.000
_cell.length_c   1.000
_cell.angle_alpha   90.00
_cell.angle_beta   90.00
_cell.angle_gamma   90.00
#
_symmetry.space_group_name_H-M   'P 1'
#
loop_
_entity.id
_entity.type
_entity.pdbx_description
1 polymer ?
#
loop_
_entity_poly.entity_id
_entity_poly.type
_entity_poly.pdbx_seq_one_letter_code
_entity_poly.pdbx_strand_id
1 'polypeptide(L)'
;MRVVAGYTVGIAAGVIAWQLVGQHSQQQIFVPLTDTLHRLGELVSDGTLGGAMANSFATYAVGVLIALVVGALGGLLLARSELIRTAFEPYLTGLYAAPMVALIPFLLAFLGFGFWPKSIVVALFAFFPVLLNTQRGAQSIAPELLDVARLYHTREKDLWIHVIAPYTLPFFMTGVRQALARGLVGMIAADIFLSANGLGGLLISASQVFDTAEMLATVLVVTAAGIALMAIGNLIERRFARWKVDQ
;
A
#
# COMPACT_ATOMS: atom_id res chain seq x y z
N MET A 1 14.57 17.88 -21.60
CA MET A 1 14.80 16.92 -22.69
C MET A 1 15.77 15.81 -22.31
N ARG A 2 16.97 16.06 -21.74
CA ARG A 2 17.97 14.99 -21.39
C ARG A 2 17.46 13.97 -20.38
N VAL A 3 16.66 14.37 -19.39
CA VAL A 3 16.12 13.46 -18.37
C VAL A 3 15.06 12.51 -18.96
N VAL A 4 14.17 13.04 -19.82
CA VAL A 4 13.13 12.21 -20.50
C VAL A 4 13.80 11.22 -21.46
N ALA A 5 14.83 11.65 -22.21
CA ALA A 5 15.59 10.74 -23.06
C ALA A 5 16.30 9.64 -22.27
N GLY A 6 16.81 9.93 -21.09
CA GLY A 6 17.41 8.91 -20.19
C GLY A 6 16.39 7.85 -19.75
N TYR A 7 15.17 8.27 -19.36
CA TYR A 7 14.10 7.34 -18.97
C TYR A 7 13.65 6.45 -20.15
N THR A 8 13.48 7.02 -21.34
CA THR A 8 13.05 6.24 -22.53
C THR A 8 14.11 5.22 -22.93
N VAL A 9 15.38 5.60 -22.90
CA VAL A 9 16.49 4.68 -23.19
C VAL A 9 16.56 3.56 -22.15
N GLY A 10 16.42 3.87 -20.86
CA GLY A 10 16.42 2.87 -19.78
C GLY A 10 15.28 1.85 -19.92
N ILE A 11 14.06 2.31 -20.20
CA ILE A 11 12.90 1.44 -20.41
C ILE A 11 13.11 0.58 -21.66
N ALA A 12 13.55 1.16 -22.78
CA ALA A 12 13.81 0.43 -24.01
C ALA A 12 14.88 -0.65 -23.82
N ALA A 13 15.99 -0.32 -23.14
CA ALA A 13 17.03 -1.27 -22.82
C ALA A 13 16.52 -2.44 -21.95
N GLY A 14 15.67 -2.15 -20.94
CA GLY A 14 15.04 -3.16 -20.09
C GLY A 14 14.11 -4.11 -20.88
N VAL A 15 13.28 -3.56 -21.75
CA VAL A 15 12.37 -4.34 -22.64
C VAL A 15 13.18 -5.23 -23.60
N ILE A 16 14.23 -4.68 -24.23
CA ILE A 16 15.08 -5.45 -25.13
C ILE A 16 15.82 -6.56 -24.36
N ALA A 17 16.38 -6.25 -23.20
CA ALA A 17 17.04 -7.24 -22.36
C ALA A 17 16.09 -8.37 -21.95
N TRP A 18 14.85 -8.06 -21.52
CA TRP A 18 13.83 -9.06 -21.21
C TRP A 18 13.56 -9.97 -22.41
N GLN A 19 13.30 -9.38 -23.60
CA GLN A 19 13.01 -10.13 -24.81
C GLN A 19 14.17 -11.08 -25.19
N LEU A 20 15.40 -10.58 -25.17
CA LEU A 20 16.58 -11.37 -25.53
C LEU A 20 16.87 -12.49 -24.52
N VAL A 21 16.80 -12.19 -23.23
CA VAL A 21 16.98 -13.19 -22.18
C VAL A 21 15.89 -14.27 -22.26
N GLY A 22 14.62 -13.87 -22.47
CA GLY A 22 13.50 -14.80 -22.59
C GLY A 22 13.65 -15.75 -23.79
N GLN A 23 14.15 -15.26 -24.94
CA GLN A 23 14.38 -16.08 -26.12
C GLN A 23 15.52 -17.12 -25.98
N HIS A 24 16.48 -16.87 -25.08
CA HIS A 24 17.61 -17.75 -24.83
C HIS A 24 17.46 -18.61 -23.58
N SER A 25 16.42 -18.38 -22.79
CA SER A 25 16.15 -19.14 -21.56
C SER A 25 15.25 -20.34 -21.82
N GLN A 26 15.27 -21.32 -20.90
CA GLN A 26 14.26 -22.37 -20.89
C GLN A 26 12.90 -21.76 -20.55
N GLN A 27 11.87 -22.07 -21.33
CA GLN A 27 10.53 -21.50 -21.19
C GLN A 27 9.89 -21.73 -19.81
N GLN A 28 10.31 -22.76 -19.10
CA GLN A 28 9.87 -23.03 -17.72
C GLN A 28 10.48 -22.07 -16.70
N ILE A 29 11.61 -21.42 -17.02
CA ILE A 29 12.32 -20.51 -16.10
C ILE A 29 11.99 -19.06 -16.40
N PHE A 30 12.03 -18.69 -17.68
CA PHE A 30 11.79 -17.31 -18.09
C PHE A 30 11.33 -17.25 -19.56
N VAL A 31 10.26 -16.49 -19.82
CA VAL A 31 9.69 -16.38 -21.18
C VAL A 31 9.88 -14.99 -21.78
N PRO A 32 9.91 -14.86 -23.11
CA PRO A 32 9.94 -13.58 -23.80
C PRO A 32 8.77 -12.68 -23.41
N LEU A 33 8.99 -11.37 -23.51
CA LEU A 33 7.92 -10.40 -23.27
C LEU A 33 6.73 -10.60 -24.24
N THR A 34 6.99 -11.00 -25.48
CA THR A 34 5.94 -11.32 -26.47
C THR A 34 4.97 -12.37 -25.97
N ASP A 35 5.48 -13.46 -25.39
CA ASP A 35 4.66 -14.58 -24.89
C ASP A 35 3.90 -14.17 -23.63
N THR A 36 4.55 -13.38 -22.77
CA THR A 36 3.91 -12.76 -21.59
C THR A 36 2.74 -11.87 -22.00
N LEU A 37 2.90 -11.02 -23.01
CA LEU A 37 1.83 -10.15 -23.50
C LEU A 37 0.73 -10.90 -24.22
N HIS A 38 1.05 -11.97 -24.95
CA HIS A 38 0.05 -12.85 -25.55
C HIS A 38 -0.81 -13.51 -24.48
N ARG A 39 -0.17 -14.10 -23.44
CA ARG A 39 -0.87 -14.70 -22.30
C ARG A 39 -1.72 -13.70 -21.55
N LEU A 40 -1.24 -12.45 -21.37
CA LEU A 40 -2.02 -11.36 -20.80
C LEU A 40 -3.28 -11.09 -21.63
N GLY A 41 -3.17 -11.06 -22.96
CA GLY A 41 -4.31 -10.90 -23.85
C GLY A 41 -5.36 -12.00 -23.70
N GLU A 42 -4.94 -13.26 -23.53
CA GLU A 42 -5.84 -14.40 -23.26
C GLU A 42 -6.57 -14.21 -21.93
N LEU A 43 -5.86 -13.92 -20.83
CA LEU A 43 -6.43 -13.70 -19.50
C LEU A 43 -7.41 -12.51 -19.45
N VAL A 44 -7.23 -11.53 -20.32
CA VAL A 44 -8.19 -10.42 -20.49
C VAL A 44 -9.42 -10.88 -21.25
N SER A 45 -9.23 -11.62 -22.36
CA SER A 45 -10.31 -12.01 -23.27
C SER A 45 -11.25 -13.07 -22.68
N ASP A 46 -10.74 -13.95 -21.83
CA ASP A 46 -11.53 -14.99 -21.14
C ASP A 46 -12.16 -14.47 -19.82
N GLY A 47 -11.83 -13.23 -19.42
CA GLY A 47 -12.37 -12.58 -18.22
C GLY A 47 -11.72 -13.01 -16.91
N THR A 48 -10.78 -13.96 -16.92
CA THR A 48 -10.09 -14.47 -15.72
C THR A 48 -9.39 -13.35 -14.95
N LEU A 49 -8.65 -12.51 -15.70
CA LEU A 49 -7.95 -11.38 -15.12
C LEU A 49 -8.91 -10.36 -14.49
N GLY A 50 -10.03 -10.06 -15.17
CA GLY A 50 -11.03 -9.12 -14.67
C GLY A 50 -11.65 -9.58 -13.35
N GLY A 51 -11.99 -10.87 -13.25
CA GLY A 51 -12.51 -11.48 -12.03
C GLY A 51 -11.49 -11.45 -10.89
N ALA A 52 -10.23 -11.81 -11.16
CA ALA A 52 -9.15 -11.79 -10.20
C ALA A 52 -8.88 -10.37 -9.67
N MET A 53 -8.80 -9.38 -10.57
CA MET A 53 -8.64 -7.98 -10.20
C MET A 53 -9.78 -7.47 -9.32
N ALA A 54 -11.04 -7.75 -9.69
CA ALA A 54 -12.20 -7.33 -8.92
C ALA A 54 -12.15 -7.86 -7.49
N ASN A 55 -11.83 -9.16 -7.32
CA ASN A 55 -11.68 -9.77 -5.99
C ASN A 55 -10.56 -9.13 -5.16
N SER A 56 -9.37 -8.99 -5.74
CA SER A 56 -8.21 -8.42 -5.04
C SER A 56 -8.44 -6.96 -4.66
N PHE A 57 -8.90 -6.14 -5.61
CA PHE A 57 -9.09 -4.72 -5.35
C PHE A 57 -10.27 -4.42 -4.43
N ALA A 58 -11.29 -5.28 -4.36
CA ALA A 58 -12.36 -5.14 -3.37
C ALA A 58 -11.82 -5.30 -1.94
N THR A 59 -11.04 -6.37 -1.68
CA THR A 59 -10.42 -6.59 -0.37
C THR A 59 -9.37 -5.52 -0.04
N TYR A 60 -8.61 -5.08 -1.04
CA TYR A 60 -7.64 -3.99 -0.93
C TYR A 60 -8.31 -2.68 -0.51
N ALA A 61 -9.37 -2.27 -1.20
CA ALA A 61 -10.06 -1.00 -0.92
C ALA A 61 -10.61 -0.97 0.51
N VAL A 62 -11.27 -2.06 0.94
CA VAL A 62 -11.81 -2.17 2.30
C VAL A 62 -10.68 -2.18 3.34
N GLY A 63 -9.62 -2.97 3.11
CA GLY A 63 -8.50 -3.05 4.03
C GLY A 63 -7.75 -1.71 4.17
N VAL A 64 -7.49 -1.01 3.07
CA VAL A 64 -6.88 0.31 3.09
C VAL A 64 -7.80 1.31 3.81
N LEU A 65 -9.11 1.31 3.55
CA LEU A 65 -10.05 2.20 4.22
C LEU A 65 -10.04 1.98 5.75
N ILE A 66 -10.06 0.74 6.20
CA ILE A 66 -9.92 0.41 7.63
C ILE A 66 -8.61 0.97 8.19
N ALA A 67 -7.48 0.76 7.47
CA ALA A 67 -6.18 1.26 7.89
C ALA A 67 -6.13 2.79 7.98
N LEU A 68 -6.75 3.50 7.03
CA LEU A 68 -6.81 4.96 7.03
C LEU A 68 -7.57 5.48 8.25
N VAL A 69 -8.74 4.90 8.53
CA VAL A 69 -9.57 5.34 9.67
C VAL A 69 -8.90 4.97 10.99
N VAL A 70 -8.58 3.70 11.19
CA VAL A 70 -8.02 3.22 12.47
C VAL A 70 -6.62 3.77 12.72
N GLY A 71 -5.80 3.86 11.66
CA GLY A 71 -4.45 4.43 11.74
C GLY A 71 -4.45 5.92 12.04
N ALA A 72 -5.35 6.70 11.42
CA ALA A 72 -5.48 8.12 11.70
C ALA A 72 -5.94 8.38 13.13
N LEU A 73 -7.03 7.71 13.55
CA LEU A 73 -7.54 7.85 14.93
C LEU A 73 -6.51 7.39 15.97
N GLY A 74 -5.85 6.25 15.74
CA GLY A 74 -4.79 5.75 16.61
C GLY A 74 -3.59 6.70 16.69
N GLY A 75 -3.15 7.24 15.55
CA GLY A 75 -2.05 8.20 15.49
C GLY A 75 -2.34 9.50 16.24
N LEU A 76 -3.54 10.05 16.06
CA LEU A 76 -4.00 11.23 16.81
C LEU A 76 -4.11 10.94 18.31
N LEU A 77 -4.64 9.78 18.70
CA LEU A 77 -4.75 9.37 20.09
C LEU A 77 -3.37 9.24 20.77
N LEU A 78 -2.42 8.60 20.11
CA LEU A 78 -1.03 8.47 20.59
C LEU A 78 -0.32 9.85 20.69
N ALA A 79 -0.61 10.75 19.77
CA ALA A 79 -0.06 12.10 19.83
C ALA A 79 -0.63 12.94 21.00
N ARG A 80 -1.90 12.72 21.35
CA ARG A 80 -2.63 13.50 22.37
C ARG A 80 -2.30 13.08 23.79
N SER A 81 -2.03 11.81 24.03
CA SER A 81 -1.84 11.26 25.37
C SER A 81 -0.45 10.64 25.53
N GLU A 82 0.37 11.27 26.36
CA GLU A 82 1.71 10.74 26.67
C GLU A 82 1.63 9.39 27.38
N LEU A 83 0.62 9.21 28.25
CA LEU A 83 0.40 7.93 28.93
C LEU A 83 0.11 6.80 27.95
N ILE A 84 -0.81 7.03 26.99
CA ILE A 84 -1.16 6.04 25.96
C ILE A 84 0.07 5.78 25.07
N ARG A 85 0.77 6.82 24.66
CA ARG A 85 1.98 6.71 23.87
C ARG A 85 3.02 5.82 24.57
N THR A 86 3.40 6.15 25.79
CA THR A 86 4.41 5.42 26.55
C THR A 86 4.02 3.97 26.78
N ALA A 87 2.72 3.70 27.00
CA ALA A 87 2.22 2.35 27.20
C ALA A 87 2.25 1.51 25.92
N PHE A 88 1.92 2.08 24.76
CA PHE A 88 1.75 1.33 23.50
C PHE A 88 2.96 1.38 22.55
N GLU A 89 3.82 2.39 22.65
CA GLU A 89 4.96 2.59 21.72
C GLU A 89 5.90 1.39 21.61
N PRO A 90 6.27 0.67 22.70
CA PRO A 90 7.12 -0.52 22.61
C PRO A 90 6.46 -1.63 21.79
N TYR A 91 5.15 -1.84 21.98
CA TYR A 91 4.39 -2.87 21.25
C TYR A 91 4.23 -2.50 19.77
N LEU A 92 3.91 -1.24 19.48
CA LEU A 92 3.78 -0.76 18.11
C LEU A 92 5.10 -0.85 17.36
N THR A 93 6.22 -0.49 18.01
CA THR A 93 7.56 -0.60 17.42
C THR A 93 7.92 -2.06 17.15
N GLY A 94 7.65 -2.96 18.10
CA GLY A 94 7.89 -4.39 17.95
C GLY A 94 7.05 -4.99 16.81
N LEU A 95 5.76 -4.68 16.75
CA LEU A 95 4.87 -5.13 15.67
C LEU A 95 5.26 -4.56 14.29
N TYR A 96 5.68 -3.30 14.24
CA TYR A 96 6.15 -2.70 12.99
C TYR A 96 7.43 -3.32 12.46
N ALA A 97 8.32 -3.75 13.37
CA ALA A 97 9.56 -4.46 13.02
C ALA A 97 9.33 -5.92 12.65
N ALA A 98 8.20 -6.51 13.08
CA ALA A 98 7.89 -7.91 12.79
C ALA A 98 7.66 -8.12 11.28
N PRO A 99 8.09 -9.28 10.72
CA PRO A 99 7.80 -9.62 9.33
C PRO A 99 6.30 -9.92 9.16
N MET A 100 5.53 -8.91 8.71
CA MET A 100 4.06 -9.00 8.60
C MET A 100 3.58 -10.21 7.82
N VAL A 101 4.32 -10.64 6.78
CA VAL A 101 3.98 -11.83 5.99
C VAL A 101 3.98 -13.09 6.85
N ALA A 102 4.87 -13.19 7.84
CA ALA A 102 4.95 -14.35 8.74
C ALA A 102 3.74 -14.46 9.68
N LEU A 103 3.00 -13.36 9.89
CA LEU A 103 1.77 -13.36 10.69
C LEU A 103 0.55 -13.89 9.94
N ILE A 104 0.59 -13.99 8.61
CA ILE A 104 -0.57 -14.37 7.80
C ILE A 104 -1.06 -15.79 8.14
N PRO A 105 -0.21 -16.83 8.23
CA PRO A 105 -0.67 -18.17 8.62
C PRO A 105 -1.32 -18.20 10.02
N PHE A 106 -0.81 -17.38 10.95
CA PHE A 106 -1.40 -17.24 12.28
C PHE A 106 -2.80 -16.59 12.19
N LEU A 107 -2.93 -15.49 11.42
CA LEU A 107 -4.22 -14.86 11.21
C LEU A 107 -5.22 -15.80 10.52
N LEU A 108 -4.76 -16.63 9.59
CA LEU A 108 -5.55 -17.66 8.95
C LEU A 108 -6.16 -18.64 9.95
N ALA A 109 -5.37 -19.09 10.92
CA ALA A 109 -5.85 -20.03 11.94
C ALA A 109 -6.99 -19.46 12.81
N PHE A 110 -7.02 -18.14 13.04
CA PHE A 110 -8.05 -17.48 13.84
C PHE A 110 -9.21 -16.93 13.04
N LEU A 111 -8.96 -16.36 11.87
CA LEU A 111 -9.96 -15.63 11.08
C LEU A 111 -10.54 -16.50 9.95
N GLY A 112 -9.89 -17.62 9.62
CA GLY A 112 -10.28 -18.44 8.48
C GLY A 112 -10.01 -17.81 7.14
N PHE A 113 -10.73 -18.29 6.10
CA PHE A 113 -10.61 -17.86 4.71
C PHE A 113 -11.74 -16.87 4.36
N GLY A 114 -11.51 -16.08 3.33
CA GLY A 114 -12.55 -15.26 2.70
C GLY A 114 -12.23 -13.77 2.63
N PHE A 115 -13.25 -12.98 2.37
CA PHE A 115 -13.14 -11.54 2.12
C PHE A 115 -12.60 -10.76 3.33
N TRP A 116 -13.15 -10.97 4.52
CA TRP A 116 -12.78 -10.22 5.72
C TRP A 116 -11.38 -10.51 6.22
N PRO A 117 -10.93 -11.77 6.33
CA PRO A 117 -9.53 -12.08 6.67
C PRO A 117 -8.52 -11.41 5.72
N LYS A 118 -8.77 -11.45 4.41
CA LYS A 118 -7.93 -10.78 3.41
C LYS A 118 -7.90 -9.26 3.65
N SER A 119 -9.05 -8.64 3.86
CA SER A 119 -9.14 -7.20 4.12
C SER A 119 -8.41 -6.80 5.42
N ILE A 120 -8.44 -7.65 6.46
CA ILE A 120 -7.71 -7.42 7.71
C ILE A 120 -6.19 -7.52 7.48
N VAL A 121 -5.73 -8.48 6.69
CA VAL A 121 -4.30 -8.56 6.31
C VAL A 121 -3.87 -7.29 5.58
N VAL A 122 -4.62 -6.86 4.57
CA VAL A 122 -4.35 -5.60 3.86
C VAL A 122 -4.32 -4.42 4.84
N ALA A 123 -5.29 -4.35 5.75
CA ALA A 123 -5.35 -3.30 6.75
C ALA A 123 -4.11 -3.28 7.65
N LEU A 124 -3.62 -4.43 8.09
CA LEU A 124 -2.40 -4.52 8.91
C LEU A 124 -1.16 -3.97 8.19
N PHE A 125 -1.00 -4.31 6.90
CA PHE A 125 0.11 -3.78 6.09
C PHE A 125 0.04 -2.27 5.89
N ALA A 126 -1.17 -1.73 5.71
CA ALA A 126 -1.41 -0.32 5.46
C ALA A 126 -1.48 0.54 6.75
N PHE A 127 -1.76 -0.06 7.90
CA PHE A 127 -2.04 0.61 9.16
C PHE A 127 -0.86 1.42 9.71
N PHE A 128 0.32 0.80 9.82
CA PHE A 128 1.47 1.44 10.47
C PHE A 128 1.96 2.71 9.78
N PRO A 129 2.05 2.77 8.45
CA PRO A 129 2.37 4.02 7.76
C PRO A 129 1.42 5.16 8.11
N VAL A 130 0.12 4.89 8.18
CA VAL A 130 -0.89 5.90 8.53
C VAL A 130 -0.73 6.32 9.98
N LEU A 131 -0.69 5.35 10.89
CA LEU A 131 -0.55 5.59 12.34
C LEU A 131 0.66 6.48 12.65
N LEU A 132 1.84 6.04 12.20
CA LEU A 132 3.11 6.69 12.55
C LEU A 132 3.26 8.07 11.91
N ASN A 133 2.83 8.24 10.66
CA ASN A 133 2.88 9.57 10.03
C ASN A 133 1.88 10.53 10.68
N THR A 134 0.66 10.08 10.98
CA THR A 134 -0.36 10.90 11.66
C THR A 134 0.14 11.30 13.06
N GLN A 135 0.68 10.36 13.83
CA GLN A 135 1.26 10.64 15.14
C GLN A 135 2.37 11.69 15.05
N ARG A 136 3.35 11.50 14.15
CA ARG A 136 4.44 12.45 13.95
C ARG A 136 3.94 13.84 13.55
N GLY A 137 2.96 13.91 12.64
CA GLY A 137 2.36 15.16 12.22
C GLY A 137 1.71 15.93 13.37
N ALA A 138 0.94 15.25 14.22
CA ALA A 138 0.31 15.86 15.37
C ALA A 138 1.30 16.23 16.48
N GLN A 139 2.43 15.53 16.60
CA GLN A 139 3.50 15.86 17.56
C GLN A 139 4.44 16.99 17.10
N SER A 140 4.51 17.27 15.79
CA SER A 140 5.38 18.31 15.23
C SER A 140 4.78 19.71 15.28
N ILE A 141 3.58 19.86 15.87
CA ILE A 141 2.96 21.19 16.06
C ILE A 141 3.82 22.01 17.01
N ALA A 142 4.19 23.22 16.57
CA ALA A 142 4.97 24.13 17.37
C ALA A 142 4.27 24.43 18.72
N PRO A 143 4.98 24.29 19.86
CA PRO A 143 4.38 24.54 21.19
C PRO A 143 3.74 25.92 21.32
N GLU A 144 4.31 26.92 20.65
CA GLU A 144 3.86 28.31 20.65
C GLU A 144 2.43 28.43 20.11
N LEU A 145 2.07 27.64 19.08
CA LEU A 145 0.71 27.62 18.54
C LEU A 145 -0.30 27.06 19.56
N LEU A 146 0.11 26.05 20.31
CA LEU A 146 -0.71 25.48 21.36
C LEU A 146 -0.88 26.42 22.54
N ASP A 147 0.17 27.16 22.89
CA ASP A 147 0.14 28.14 23.97
C ASP A 147 -0.71 29.36 23.61
N VAL A 148 -0.64 29.84 22.38
CA VAL A 148 -1.56 30.88 21.87
C VAL A 148 -3.01 30.42 21.98
N ALA A 149 -3.30 29.20 21.52
CA ALA A 149 -4.67 28.66 21.62
C ALA A 149 -5.17 28.58 23.08
N ARG A 150 -4.29 28.22 24.02
CA ARG A 150 -4.59 28.21 25.46
C ARG A 150 -4.86 29.61 26.01
N LEU A 151 -4.05 30.60 25.65
CA LEU A 151 -4.22 31.99 26.05
C LEU A 151 -5.55 32.57 25.61
N TYR A 152 -6.03 32.19 24.42
CA TYR A 152 -7.34 32.59 23.90
C TYR A 152 -8.50 31.72 24.42
N HIS A 153 -8.24 30.83 25.38
CA HIS A 153 -9.26 29.90 25.91
C HIS A 153 -10.00 29.14 24.81
N THR A 154 -9.30 28.77 23.72
CA THR A 154 -9.85 28.04 22.58
C THR A 154 -10.46 26.73 23.06
N ARG A 155 -11.69 26.42 22.64
CA ARG A 155 -12.33 25.15 22.98
C ARG A 155 -11.56 23.99 22.35
N GLU A 156 -11.50 22.86 23.03
CA GLU A 156 -10.81 21.66 22.56
C GLU A 156 -11.24 21.29 21.11
N LYS A 157 -12.54 21.34 20.79
CA LYS A 157 -13.05 21.07 19.46
C LYS A 157 -12.48 22.00 18.39
N ASP A 158 -12.37 23.31 18.71
CA ASP A 158 -11.86 24.31 17.77
C ASP A 158 -10.35 24.16 17.57
N LEU A 159 -9.62 23.81 18.64
CA LEU A 159 -8.20 23.45 18.58
C LEU A 159 -7.97 22.27 17.63
N TRP A 160 -8.80 21.21 17.73
CA TRP A 160 -8.68 20.05 16.85
C TRP A 160 -8.99 20.39 15.39
N ILE A 161 -10.05 21.12 15.11
CA ILE A 161 -10.50 21.41 13.75
C ILE A 161 -9.63 22.44 13.06
N HIS A 162 -9.20 23.50 13.77
CA HIS A 162 -8.53 24.64 13.15
C HIS A 162 -7.00 24.63 13.28
N VAL A 163 -6.44 23.82 14.20
CA VAL A 163 -4.99 23.75 14.40
C VAL A 163 -4.47 22.33 14.14
N ILE A 164 -4.92 21.35 14.93
CA ILE A 164 -4.32 20.01 14.91
C ILE A 164 -4.56 19.31 13.58
N ALA A 165 -5.81 19.23 13.12
CA ALA A 165 -6.14 18.50 11.90
C ALA A 165 -5.52 19.11 10.63
N PRO A 166 -5.58 20.44 10.38
CA PRO A 166 -4.90 21.05 9.23
C PRO A 166 -3.38 20.86 9.26
N TYR A 167 -2.75 20.99 10.43
CA TYR A 167 -1.31 20.82 10.57
C TYR A 167 -0.86 19.37 10.33
N THR A 168 -1.65 18.40 10.80
CA THR A 168 -1.38 16.98 10.66
C THR A 168 -1.65 16.47 9.23
N LEU A 169 -2.53 17.14 8.47
CA LEU A 169 -3.01 16.67 7.17
C LEU A 169 -1.89 16.34 6.16
N PRO A 170 -0.82 17.14 5.98
CA PRO A 170 0.27 16.79 5.06
C PRO A 170 0.99 15.49 5.43
N PHE A 171 1.20 15.26 6.73
CA PHE A 171 1.81 14.05 7.26
C PHE A 171 0.88 12.84 7.06
N PHE A 172 -0.41 13.00 7.35
CA PHE A 172 -1.41 11.97 7.08
C PHE A 172 -1.41 11.58 5.60
N MET A 173 -1.34 12.54 4.66
CA MET A 173 -1.29 12.25 3.22
C MET A 173 -0.02 11.49 2.82
N THR A 174 1.11 11.77 3.45
CA THR A 174 2.33 10.96 3.31
C THR A 174 2.08 9.53 3.80
N GLY A 175 1.40 9.36 4.93
CA GLY A 175 0.96 8.07 5.45
C GLY A 175 0.03 7.33 4.49
N VAL A 176 -0.96 8.02 3.90
CA VAL A 176 -1.87 7.48 2.88
C VAL A 176 -1.09 6.93 1.69
N ARG A 177 -0.17 7.70 1.13
CA ARG A 177 0.65 7.26 0.00
C ARG A 177 1.44 5.98 0.31
N GLN A 178 2.06 5.91 1.48
CA GLN A 178 2.80 4.72 1.92
C GLN A 178 1.85 3.55 2.17
N ALA A 179 0.66 3.79 2.70
CA ALA A 179 -0.37 2.78 2.93
C ALA A 179 -0.87 2.15 1.63
N LEU A 180 -1.05 2.95 0.57
CA LEU A 180 -1.42 2.43 -0.75
C LEU A 180 -0.39 1.43 -1.27
N ALA A 181 0.90 1.74 -1.16
CA ALA A 181 1.97 0.83 -1.59
C ALA A 181 2.06 -0.42 -0.71
N ARG A 182 2.05 -0.26 0.60
CA ARG A 182 2.14 -1.38 1.56
C ARG A 182 0.91 -2.26 1.52
N GLY A 183 -0.29 -1.66 1.37
CA GLY A 183 -1.54 -2.37 1.21
C GLY A 183 -1.55 -3.27 -0.02
N LEU A 184 -0.93 -2.83 -1.14
CA LEU A 184 -0.80 -3.67 -2.35
C LEU A 184 0.02 -4.93 -2.07
N VAL A 185 1.13 -4.80 -1.34
CA VAL A 185 1.92 -5.96 -0.91
C VAL A 185 1.08 -6.89 -0.01
N GLY A 186 0.33 -6.31 0.94
CA GLY A 186 -0.59 -7.05 1.80
C GLY A 186 -1.69 -7.77 1.02
N MET A 187 -2.24 -7.14 -0.03
CA MET A 187 -3.27 -7.74 -0.90
C MET A 187 -2.74 -8.99 -1.60
N ILE A 188 -1.59 -8.89 -2.25
CA ILE A 188 -0.98 -10.05 -2.94
C ILE A 188 -0.63 -11.15 -1.95
N ALA A 189 -0.04 -10.81 -0.81
CA ALA A 189 0.27 -11.77 0.23
C ALA A 189 -1.00 -12.45 0.78
N ALA A 190 -2.07 -11.68 1.02
CA ALA A 190 -3.35 -12.24 1.46
C ALA A 190 -3.96 -13.17 0.41
N ASP A 191 -3.91 -12.81 -0.87
CA ASP A 191 -4.41 -13.65 -1.96
C ASP A 191 -3.64 -14.97 -2.06
N ILE A 192 -2.32 -14.93 -1.92
CA ILE A 192 -1.46 -16.13 -1.97
C ILE A 192 -1.80 -17.11 -0.83
N PHE A 193 -2.00 -16.61 0.38
CA PHE A 193 -2.18 -17.48 1.56
C PHE A 193 -3.64 -17.81 1.89
N LEU A 194 -4.58 -16.91 1.55
CA LEU A 194 -5.96 -16.97 2.04
C LEU A 194 -6.99 -17.33 0.97
N SER A 195 -6.61 -17.42 -0.31
CA SER A 195 -7.60 -17.69 -1.38
C SER A 195 -6.94 -18.01 -2.71
N ALA A 196 -7.51 -18.99 -3.42
CA ALA A 196 -7.18 -19.22 -4.84
C ALA A 196 -7.78 -18.14 -5.78
N ASN A 197 -8.65 -17.25 -5.27
CA ASN A 197 -9.37 -16.26 -6.05
C ASN A 197 -8.72 -14.88 -5.88
N GLY A 198 -8.16 -14.32 -6.93
CA GLY A 198 -7.49 -13.03 -6.94
C GLY A 198 -6.16 -13.07 -7.68
N LEU A 199 -5.49 -11.93 -7.78
CA LEU A 199 -4.21 -11.83 -8.50
C LEU A 199 -3.11 -12.71 -7.89
N GLY A 200 -3.04 -12.79 -6.55
CA GLY A 200 -2.13 -13.70 -5.88
C GLY A 200 -2.49 -15.17 -6.09
N GLY A 201 -3.78 -15.48 -6.25
CA GLY A 201 -4.26 -16.82 -6.60
C GLY A 201 -3.80 -17.24 -8.00
N LEU A 202 -3.88 -16.34 -8.99
CA LEU A 202 -3.33 -16.59 -10.34
C LEU A 202 -1.82 -16.85 -10.29
N LEU A 203 -1.07 -16.08 -9.49
CA LEU A 203 0.36 -16.32 -9.33
C LEU A 203 0.67 -17.70 -8.79
N ILE A 204 -0.06 -18.16 -7.79
CA ILE A 204 0.16 -19.48 -7.16
C ILE A 204 -0.25 -20.59 -8.11
N SER A 205 -1.43 -20.50 -8.75
CA SER A 205 -1.90 -21.53 -9.70
C SER A 205 -0.96 -21.68 -10.89
N ALA A 206 -0.52 -20.59 -11.49
CA ALA A 206 0.47 -20.59 -12.56
C ALA A 206 1.82 -21.18 -12.12
N SER A 207 2.26 -20.86 -10.91
CA SER A 207 3.49 -21.41 -10.32
C SER A 207 3.44 -22.93 -10.17
N GLN A 208 2.30 -23.48 -9.74
CA GLN A 208 2.14 -24.91 -9.52
C GLN A 208 2.21 -25.74 -10.83
N VAL A 209 1.84 -25.14 -11.96
CA VAL A 209 1.89 -25.77 -13.28
C VAL A 209 3.06 -25.30 -14.14
N PHE A 210 3.96 -24.47 -13.57
CA PHE A 210 5.11 -23.89 -14.28
C PHE A 210 4.71 -23.06 -15.52
N ASP A 211 3.51 -22.42 -15.51
CA ASP A 211 3.11 -21.45 -16.51
C ASP A 211 3.76 -20.10 -16.22
N THR A 212 5.02 -19.98 -16.64
CA THR A 212 5.82 -18.76 -16.41
C THR A 212 5.25 -17.55 -17.17
N ALA A 213 4.57 -17.78 -18.30
CA ALA A 213 3.94 -16.70 -19.07
C ALA A 213 2.80 -16.06 -18.27
N GLU A 214 1.93 -16.87 -17.66
CA GLU A 214 0.84 -16.39 -16.79
C GLU A 214 1.37 -15.72 -15.52
N MET A 215 2.40 -16.29 -14.90
CA MET A 215 3.04 -15.67 -13.74
C MET A 215 3.55 -14.26 -14.06
N LEU A 216 4.33 -14.11 -15.14
CA LEU A 216 4.89 -12.84 -15.55
C LEU A 216 3.82 -11.85 -16.01
N ALA A 217 2.78 -12.31 -16.71
CA ALA A 217 1.62 -11.50 -17.10
C ALA A 217 0.92 -10.93 -15.86
N THR A 218 0.68 -11.76 -14.85
CA THR A 218 0.07 -11.32 -13.58
C THR A 218 0.97 -10.33 -12.82
N VAL A 219 2.29 -10.57 -12.77
CA VAL A 219 3.27 -9.63 -12.18
C VAL A 219 3.26 -8.28 -12.89
N LEU A 220 3.16 -8.26 -14.23
CA LEU A 220 3.03 -7.00 -14.99
C LEU A 220 1.77 -6.22 -14.58
N VAL A 221 0.64 -6.90 -14.45
CA VAL A 221 -0.63 -6.28 -14.02
C VAL A 221 -0.51 -5.70 -12.61
N VAL A 222 0.05 -6.46 -11.67
CA VAL A 222 0.28 -5.98 -10.29
C VAL A 222 1.22 -4.78 -10.27
N THR A 223 2.27 -4.82 -11.08
CA THR A 223 3.23 -3.71 -11.21
C THR A 223 2.57 -2.46 -11.79
N ALA A 224 1.78 -2.62 -12.86
CA ALA A 224 1.03 -1.52 -13.47
C ALA A 224 0.02 -0.91 -12.49
N ALA A 225 -0.69 -1.76 -11.74
CA ALA A 225 -1.59 -1.32 -10.68
C ALA A 225 -0.85 -0.56 -9.57
N GLY A 226 0.32 -1.05 -9.15
CA GLY A 226 1.17 -0.37 -8.17
C GLY A 226 1.61 1.02 -8.64
N ILE A 227 2.06 1.14 -9.89
CA ILE A 227 2.43 2.42 -10.51
C ILE A 227 1.23 3.37 -10.54
N ALA A 228 0.04 2.89 -10.94
CA ALA A 228 -1.17 3.68 -10.98
C ALA A 228 -1.58 4.18 -9.59
N LEU A 229 -1.57 3.30 -8.57
CA LEU A 229 -1.87 3.65 -7.18
C LEU A 229 -0.87 4.67 -6.62
N MET A 230 0.42 4.52 -6.90
CA MET A 230 1.44 5.48 -6.50
C MET A 230 1.27 6.83 -7.20
N ALA A 231 0.90 6.84 -8.48
CA ALA A 231 0.60 8.08 -9.20
C ALA A 231 -0.62 8.79 -8.58
N ILE A 232 -1.69 8.06 -8.27
CA ILE A 232 -2.87 8.57 -7.57
C ILE A 232 -2.48 9.12 -6.19
N GLY A 233 -1.72 8.36 -5.41
CA GLY A 233 -1.24 8.79 -4.09
C GLY A 233 -0.42 10.09 -4.15
N ASN A 234 0.49 10.20 -5.12
CA ASN A 234 1.27 11.41 -5.35
C ASN A 234 0.41 12.62 -5.77
N LEU A 235 -0.63 12.39 -6.58
CA LEU A 235 -1.56 13.45 -6.99
C LEU A 235 -2.35 13.99 -5.77
N ILE A 236 -2.84 13.07 -4.95
CA ILE A 236 -3.58 13.41 -3.72
C ILE A 236 -2.65 14.19 -2.78
N GLU A 237 -1.45 13.67 -2.50
CA GLU A 237 -0.48 14.33 -1.62
C GLU A 237 -0.13 15.75 -2.10
N ARG A 238 0.14 15.93 -3.40
CA ARG A 238 0.44 17.25 -3.98
C ARG A 238 -0.70 18.26 -3.83
N ARG A 239 -1.95 17.81 -3.90
CA ARG A 239 -3.10 18.69 -3.75
C ARG A 239 -3.23 19.22 -2.32
N PHE A 240 -2.84 18.42 -1.32
CA PHE A 240 -2.88 18.77 0.10
C PHE A 240 -1.55 19.32 0.63
N ALA A 241 -0.42 19.09 -0.05
CA ALA A 241 0.90 19.61 0.33
C ALA A 241 1.04 21.13 0.21
N ARG A 242 0.10 21.82 -0.43
CA ARG A 242 0.07 23.30 -0.51
C ARG A 242 -0.06 24.00 0.86
N TRP A 243 -0.33 23.22 1.91
CA TRP A 243 -0.42 23.68 3.30
C TRP A 243 0.90 23.48 4.09
N LYS A 244 1.95 22.97 3.43
CA LYS A 244 3.29 22.99 4.06
C LYS A 244 3.72 24.44 4.15
N VAL A 245 3.74 24.96 5.37
CA VAL A 245 4.52 26.17 5.70
C VAL A 245 5.98 25.81 5.44
N ASP A 246 6.64 26.53 4.52
CA ASP A 246 8.08 26.40 4.29
C ASP A 246 8.80 26.62 5.62
N GLN A 247 9.44 25.56 6.11
CA GLN A 247 10.39 25.60 7.24
C GLN A 247 11.77 25.80 6.68
#